data_077b33f57a8e7b362760621af10edc9e
#
_entry.id   077b33f57a8e7b362760621af10edc9e
#
_cell.length_a   1.000
_cell.length_b   1.000
_cell.length_c   1.000
_cell.angle_alpha   90.00
_cell.angle_beta   90.00
_cell.angle_gamma   90.00
#
_symmetry.space_group_name_H-M   'P 1'
#
loop_
_entity.id
_entity.type
_entity.pdbx_description
1 polymer ?
#
loop_
_entity_poly.entity_id
_entity_poly.type
_entity_poly.pdbx_seq_one_letter_code
_entity_poly.pdbx_strand_id
1 'polypeptide(L)'
;IARFAEDAGFQVLSRWAMGSSLEEMTQAGAAHVNLVVSTAGLAAAKTLKARFGTPYVVGVPIGTAFAGLLADALHTAASTGEDQIPHSCLPGGDTVILGEGVYGCSLASALEAETGIPVRVICTTEWEASLLRQKDLHLNWETDLEEALKTAKTVIADPLFRPICPKEARWIDLPAEAFSGRIYRSRIPNLTANFEAFKKEVM
;
A
#
# COMPACT_ATOMS: atom_id res chain seq x y z
N ILE A 1 -1.18 4.76 11.53
CA ILE A 1 -2.49 4.39 10.97
C ILE A 1 -3.64 4.80 11.90
N ALA A 2 -3.68 4.37 13.17
CA ALA A 2 -4.77 4.74 14.09
C ALA A 2 -4.94 6.26 14.19
N ARG A 3 -3.85 7.00 14.43
CA ARG A 3 -3.86 8.46 14.48
C ARG A 3 -4.43 9.09 13.20
N PHE A 4 -4.08 8.55 12.02
CA PHE A 4 -4.67 9.01 10.75
C PHE A 4 -6.20 8.88 10.74
N ALA A 5 -6.74 7.75 11.21
CA ALA A 5 -8.19 7.55 11.28
C ALA A 5 -8.84 8.50 12.29
N GLU A 6 -8.20 8.74 13.45
CA GLU A 6 -8.65 9.69 14.47
C GLU A 6 -8.64 11.13 13.94
N ASP A 7 -7.56 11.55 13.26
CA ASP A 7 -7.42 12.86 12.62
C ASP A 7 -8.47 13.06 11.51
N ALA A 8 -8.90 11.97 10.84
CA ALA A 8 -10.01 11.96 9.90
C ALA A 8 -11.40 11.89 10.55
N GLY A 9 -11.51 11.97 11.88
CA GLY A 9 -12.77 12.00 12.60
C GLY A 9 -13.38 10.64 12.94
N PHE A 10 -12.65 9.54 12.78
CA PHE A 10 -13.10 8.20 13.11
C PHE A 10 -12.62 7.74 14.47
N GLN A 11 -13.48 7.05 15.21
CA GLN A 11 -13.07 6.29 16.39
C GLN A 11 -12.58 4.91 15.98
N VAL A 12 -11.36 4.53 16.36
CA VAL A 12 -10.81 3.21 16.10
C VAL A 12 -11.36 2.20 17.11
N LEU A 13 -12.23 1.30 16.64
CA LEU A 13 -12.86 0.28 17.48
C LEU A 13 -11.99 -0.97 17.64
N SER A 14 -11.28 -1.36 16.57
CA SER A 14 -10.53 -2.62 16.53
C SER A 14 -9.33 -2.49 15.61
N ARG A 15 -8.23 -3.13 15.99
CA ARG A 15 -6.99 -3.21 15.19
C ARG A 15 -6.60 -4.68 15.06
N TRP A 16 -6.58 -5.19 13.86
CA TRP A 16 -6.24 -6.58 13.61
C TRP A 16 -4.75 -6.71 13.28
N ALA A 17 -3.93 -6.52 14.30
CA ALA A 17 -2.48 -6.56 14.22
C ALA A 17 -1.89 -6.94 15.58
N MET A 18 -0.59 -7.02 15.65
CA MET A 18 0.12 -7.27 16.90
C MET A 18 -0.27 -6.26 17.99
N GLY A 19 -0.58 -6.77 19.18
CA GLY A 19 -0.97 -5.96 20.33
C GLY A 19 -2.47 -5.71 20.50
N SER A 20 -3.32 -6.28 19.62
CA SER A 20 -4.78 -6.25 19.83
C SER A 20 -5.24 -7.39 20.71
N SER A 21 -6.22 -7.14 21.58
CA SER A 21 -6.90 -8.17 22.35
C SER A 21 -8.01 -8.86 21.54
N LEU A 22 -8.43 -10.05 21.96
CA LEU A 22 -9.57 -10.73 21.36
C LEU A 22 -10.86 -9.95 21.58
N GLU A 23 -11.00 -9.28 22.72
CA GLU A 23 -12.13 -8.40 23.04
C GLU A 23 -12.24 -7.25 22.04
N GLU A 24 -11.13 -6.57 21.71
CA GLU A 24 -11.10 -5.54 20.68
C GLU A 24 -11.51 -6.11 19.31
N MET A 25 -11.05 -7.31 18.95
CA MET A 25 -11.41 -7.94 17.69
C MET A 25 -12.91 -8.28 17.60
N THR A 26 -13.56 -8.60 18.72
CA THR A 26 -15.02 -8.85 18.74
C THR A 26 -15.84 -7.60 18.42
N GLN A 27 -15.30 -6.40 18.60
CA GLN A 27 -15.97 -5.14 18.28
C GLN A 27 -16.01 -4.83 16.77
N ALA A 28 -15.24 -5.56 15.96
CA ALA A 28 -15.11 -5.27 14.52
C ALA A 28 -16.45 -5.24 13.75
N GLY A 29 -17.44 -6.04 14.21
CA GLY A 29 -18.78 -6.06 13.60
C GLY A 29 -19.60 -4.77 13.82
N ALA A 30 -19.21 -3.91 14.76
CA ALA A 30 -19.84 -2.63 15.03
C ALA A 30 -19.23 -1.45 14.26
N ALA A 31 -18.18 -1.70 13.47
CA ALA A 31 -17.52 -0.65 12.68
C ALA A 31 -18.41 -0.18 11.51
N HIS A 32 -18.38 1.12 11.23
CA HIS A 32 -19.04 1.69 10.05
C HIS A 32 -18.23 1.49 8.77
N VAL A 33 -16.92 1.36 8.87
CA VAL A 33 -16.00 1.13 7.76
C VAL A 33 -14.74 0.42 8.26
N ASN A 34 -14.13 -0.42 7.42
CA ASN A 34 -12.85 -1.06 7.68
C ASN A 34 -11.76 -0.44 6.80
N LEU A 35 -10.59 -0.13 7.38
CA LEU A 35 -9.41 0.27 6.63
C LEU A 35 -8.46 -0.93 6.47
N VAL A 36 -8.23 -1.35 5.22
CA VAL A 36 -7.34 -2.45 4.84
C VAL A 36 -5.99 -1.89 4.42
N VAL A 37 -4.96 -2.14 5.22
CA VAL A 37 -3.62 -1.57 5.02
C VAL A 37 -2.60 -2.57 4.45
N SER A 38 -3.04 -3.77 4.16
CA SER A 38 -2.25 -4.84 3.53
C SER A 38 -3.18 -5.83 2.87
N THR A 39 -2.74 -6.48 1.79
CA THR A 39 -3.49 -7.54 1.09
C THR A 39 -3.93 -8.66 2.04
N ALA A 40 -3.11 -8.98 3.05
CA ALA A 40 -3.45 -9.98 4.07
C ALA A 40 -4.75 -9.66 4.85
N GLY A 41 -5.12 -8.38 4.98
CA GLY A 41 -6.35 -7.96 5.65
C GLY A 41 -7.61 -8.05 4.80
N LEU A 42 -7.48 -8.21 3.48
CA LEU A 42 -8.61 -8.11 2.55
C LEU A 42 -9.64 -9.24 2.74
N ALA A 43 -9.19 -10.47 2.95
CA ALA A 43 -10.09 -11.61 3.20
C ALA A 43 -10.94 -11.41 4.47
N ALA A 44 -10.33 -10.85 5.52
CA ALA A 44 -11.03 -10.52 6.76
C ALA A 44 -12.06 -9.39 6.54
N ALA A 45 -11.68 -8.33 5.81
CA ALA A 45 -12.58 -7.23 5.48
C ALA A 45 -13.79 -7.69 4.66
N LYS A 46 -13.59 -8.54 3.64
CA LYS A 46 -14.67 -9.16 2.86
C LYS A 46 -15.60 -10.03 3.72
N THR A 47 -15.03 -10.75 4.68
CA THR A 47 -15.83 -11.55 5.64
C THR A 47 -16.67 -10.65 6.52
N LEU A 48 -16.12 -9.53 7.03
CA LEU A 48 -16.87 -8.55 7.82
C LEU A 48 -17.97 -7.89 7.00
N LYS A 49 -17.71 -7.54 5.75
CA LYS A 49 -18.72 -7.03 4.82
C LYS A 49 -19.84 -8.04 4.59
N ALA A 50 -19.53 -9.29 4.32
CA ALA A 50 -20.52 -10.34 4.08
C ALA A 50 -21.39 -10.61 5.31
N ARG A 51 -20.83 -10.51 6.54
CA ARG A 51 -21.54 -10.80 7.79
C ARG A 51 -22.28 -9.61 8.37
N PHE A 52 -21.74 -8.42 8.26
CA PHE A 52 -22.23 -7.23 8.97
C PHE A 52 -22.57 -6.07 8.03
N GLY A 53 -22.32 -6.21 6.72
CA GLY A 53 -22.52 -5.12 5.76
C GLY A 53 -21.47 -4.01 5.81
N THR A 54 -20.43 -4.16 6.64
CA THR A 54 -19.40 -3.13 6.84
C THR A 54 -18.54 -2.98 5.59
N PRO A 55 -18.55 -1.83 4.90
CA PRO A 55 -17.71 -1.60 3.73
C PRO A 55 -16.23 -1.50 4.13
N TYR A 56 -15.34 -1.60 3.15
CA TYR A 56 -13.91 -1.43 3.39
C TYR A 56 -13.27 -0.44 2.41
N VAL A 57 -12.22 0.19 2.88
CA VAL A 57 -11.35 1.07 2.10
C VAL A 57 -9.96 0.46 2.10
N VAL A 58 -9.29 0.44 0.94
CA VAL A 58 -7.96 -0.16 0.82
C VAL A 58 -6.92 0.92 0.59
N GLY A 59 -5.88 0.95 1.44
CA GLY A 59 -4.74 1.86 1.28
C GLY A 59 -4.00 2.13 2.58
N VAL A 60 -2.76 2.60 2.44
CA VAL A 60 -1.91 3.06 3.54
C VAL A 60 -1.76 4.57 3.44
N PRO A 61 -2.00 5.35 4.50
CA PRO A 61 -1.95 6.83 4.45
C PRO A 61 -0.49 7.32 4.32
N ILE A 62 0.03 7.30 3.10
CA ILE A 62 1.37 7.77 2.75
C ILE A 62 1.25 9.13 2.06
N GLY A 63 2.10 10.08 2.47
CA GLY A 63 2.09 11.43 1.95
C GLY A 63 0.81 12.20 2.31
N THR A 64 0.77 13.48 2.02
CA THR A 64 -0.38 14.32 2.37
C THR A 64 -1.51 14.17 1.35
N ALA A 65 -1.17 14.14 0.07
CA ALA A 65 -2.16 14.09 -1.00
C ALA A 65 -2.94 12.76 -1.01
N PHE A 66 -2.24 11.62 -0.95
CA PHE A 66 -2.91 10.32 -0.94
C PHE A 66 -3.63 10.05 0.39
N ALA A 67 -3.08 10.49 1.52
CA ALA A 67 -3.76 10.40 2.81
C ALA A 67 -5.09 11.17 2.80
N GLY A 68 -5.16 12.33 2.15
CA GLY A 68 -6.41 13.07 1.93
C GLY A 68 -7.43 12.26 1.14
N LEU A 69 -7.03 11.71 -0.01
CA LEU A 69 -7.90 10.84 -0.82
C LEU A 69 -8.42 9.63 -0.03
N LEU A 70 -7.57 9.05 0.82
CA LEU A 70 -7.93 7.91 1.65
C LEU A 70 -8.94 8.30 2.75
N ALA A 71 -8.81 9.48 3.34
CA ALA A 71 -9.78 10.02 4.30
C ALA A 71 -11.15 10.26 3.65
N ASP A 72 -11.17 10.87 2.46
CA ASP A 72 -12.41 11.08 1.70
C ASP A 72 -13.08 9.76 1.32
N ALA A 73 -12.28 8.75 0.95
CA ALA A 73 -12.77 7.41 0.66
C ALA A 73 -13.37 6.73 1.90
N LEU A 74 -12.80 6.92 3.10
CA LEU A 74 -13.37 6.41 4.36
C LEU A 74 -14.74 7.03 4.64
N HIS A 75 -14.89 8.35 4.47
CA HIS A 75 -16.17 9.03 4.64
C HIS A 75 -17.19 8.58 3.61
N THR A 76 -16.77 8.43 2.35
CA THR A 76 -17.65 7.92 1.28
C THR A 76 -18.12 6.51 1.58
N ALA A 77 -17.21 5.60 1.93
CA ALA A 77 -17.57 4.22 2.26
C ALA A 77 -18.51 4.14 3.47
N ALA A 78 -18.21 4.90 4.54
CA ALA A 78 -19.06 4.93 5.74
C ALA A 78 -20.48 5.47 5.47
N SER A 79 -20.64 6.40 4.52
CA SER A 79 -21.93 7.01 4.18
C SER A 79 -22.73 6.20 3.15
N THR A 80 -22.05 5.55 2.19
CA THR A 80 -22.71 4.84 1.08
C THR A 80 -22.84 3.33 1.30
N GLY A 81 -22.02 2.74 2.18
CA GLY A 81 -21.91 1.29 2.35
C GLY A 81 -21.10 0.60 1.21
N GLU A 82 -20.48 1.37 0.31
CA GLU A 82 -19.73 0.84 -0.82
C GLU A 82 -18.23 0.82 -0.54
N ASP A 83 -17.55 -0.23 -1.02
CA ASP A 83 -16.11 -0.34 -0.91
C ASP A 83 -15.39 0.72 -1.74
N GLN A 84 -14.24 1.18 -1.26
CA GLN A 84 -13.42 2.17 -1.94
C GLN A 84 -11.98 1.69 -2.06
N ILE A 85 -11.38 1.87 -3.25
CA ILE A 85 -9.96 1.61 -3.51
C ILE A 85 -9.38 2.86 -4.17
N PRO A 86 -9.08 3.91 -3.39
CA PRO A 86 -8.57 5.16 -3.95
C PRO A 86 -7.15 4.96 -4.49
N HIS A 87 -6.87 5.56 -5.63
CA HIS A 87 -5.53 5.58 -6.21
C HIS A 87 -5.34 6.77 -7.14
N SER A 88 -4.09 7.19 -7.32
CA SER A 88 -3.63 8.00 -8.45
C SER A 88 -2.98 7.08 -9.47
N CYS A 89 -3.14 7.37 -10.75
CA CYS A 89 -2.53 6.57 -11.81
C CYS A 89 -2.19 7.45 -13.02
N LEU A 90 -0.96 7.95 -13.06
CA LEU A 90 -0.42 8.65 -14.22
C LEU A 90 -0.03 7.63 -15.31
N PRO A 91 -0.19 7.93 -16.60
CA PRO A 91 0.18 7.01 -17.68
C PRO A 91 1.70 6.81 -17.77
N GLY A 92 2.12 5.61 -18.19
CA GLY A 92 3.53 5.26 -18.37
C GLY A 92 4.28 5.07 -17.04
N GLY A 93 5.59 5.26 -17.08
CA GLY A 93 6.49 5.22 -15.94
C GLY A 93 7.64 4.24 -16.09
N ASP A 94 8.86 4.78 -15.92
CA ASP A 94 10.11 4.02 -15.83
C ASP A 94 10.65 3.96 -14.38
N THR A 95 9.91 4.55 -13.44
CA THR A 95 10.06 4.31 -12.00
C THR A 95 9.17 3.15 -11.59
N VAL A 96 9.76 2.13 -10.99
CA VAL A 96 9.07 0.87 -10.63
C VAL A 96 9.20 0.62 -9.14
N ILE A 97 8.07 0.34 -8.48
CA ILE A 97 8.03 -0.19 -7.12
C ILE A 97 7.83 -1.70 -7.19
N LEU A 98 8.72 -2.48 -6.57
CA LEU A 98 8.55 -3.91 -6.35
C LEU A 98 8.13 -4.17 -4.92
N GLY A 99 6.99 -4.86 -4.71
CA GLY A 99 6.56 -5.12 -3.34
C GLY A 99 5.15 -5.70 -3.18
N GLU A 100 4.59 -5.47 -2.02
CA GLU A 100 3.23 -5.85 -1.67
C GLU A 100 2.23 -4.87 -2.31
N GLY A 101 1.09 -5.39 -2.77
CA GLY A 101 0.15 -4.64 -3.62
C GLY A 101 -0.44 -3.40 -2.98
N VAL A 102 -0.99 -3.49 -1.76
CA VAL A 102 -1.65 -2.35 -1.09
C VAL A 102 -0.65 -1.27 -0.74
N TYR A 103 0.49 -1.65 -0.15
CA TYR A 103 1.54 -0.71 0.21
C TYR A 103 2.18 -0.07 -1.03
N GLY A 104 2.51 -0.88 -2.05
CA GLY A 104 3.10 -0.42 -3.30
C GLY A 104 2.20 0.55 -4.06
N CYS A 105 0.90 0.22 -4.21
CA CYS A 105 -0.07 1.11 -4.88
C CYS A 105 -0.31 2.41 -4.09
N SER A 106 -0.31 2.35 -2.76
CA SER A 106 -0.43 3.55 -1.91
C SER A 106 0.78 4.46 -2.05
N LEU A 107 2.00 3.88 -2.02
CA LEU A 107 3.24 4.63 -2.21
C LEU A 107 3.33 5.24 -3.62
N ALA A 108 2.98 4.45 -4.64
CA ALA A 108 2.96 4.94 -6.02
C ALA A 108 1.96 6.10 -6.19
N SER A 109 0.76 5.98 -5.62
CA SER A 109 -0.25 7.03 -5.66
C SER A 109 0.22 8.31 -4.94
N ALA A 110 0.90 8.18 -3.79
CA ALA A 110 1.46 9.32 -3.07
C ALA A 110 2.57 10.01 -3.88
N LEU A 111 3.50 9.23 -4.46
CA LEU A 111 4.58 9.76 -5.30
C LEU A 111 4.01 10.47 -6.54
N GLU A 112 3.09 9.84 -7.26
CA GLU A 112 2.46 10.43 -8.44
C GLU A 112 1.73 11.74 -8.13
N ALA A 113 0.94 11.77 -7.04
CA ALA A 113 0.17 12.94 -6.66
C ALA A 113 1.04 14.12 -6.23
N GLU A 114 2.19 13.86 -5.59
CA GLU A 114 3.02 14.91 -5.02
C GLU A 114 4.24 15.29 -5.88
N THR A 115 4.66 14.42 -6.83
CA THR A 115 5.83 14.69 -7.66
C THR A 115 5.51 14.80 -9.16
N GLY A 116 4.37 14.27 -9.60
CA GLY A 116 4.04 14.14 -11.01
C GLY A 116 4.86 13.07 -11.76
N ILE A 117 5.67 12.27 -11.05
CA ILE A 117 6.48 11.19 -11.64
C ILE A 117 5.60 9.95 -11.78
N PRO A 118 5.38 9.42 -13.00
CA PRO A 118 4.61 8.18 -13.18
C PRO A 118 5.34 6.99 -12.55
N VAL A 119 4.65 6.23 -11.70
CA VAL A 119 5.21 5.08 -10.98
C VAL A 119 4.39 3.83 -11.29
N ARG A 120 5.04 2.77 -11.72
CA ARG A 120 4.45 1.44 -11.92
C ARG A 120 4.72 0.56 -10.70
N VAL A 121 3.76 -0.27 -10.32
CA VAL A 121 3.92 -1.28 -9.26
C VAL A 121 4.01 -2.67 -9.87
N ILE A 122 4.95 -3.46 -9.39
CA ILE A 122 5.01 -4.90 -9.65
C ILE A 122 4.80 -5.60 -8.31
N CYS A 123 3.62 -6.19 -8.14
CA CYS A 123 3.28 -6.95 -6.96
C CYS A 123 3.87 -8.36 -7.07
N THR A 124 4.60 -8.80 -6.05
CA THR A 124 5.27 -10.10 -5.98
C THR A 124 4.71 -11.00 -4.87
N THR A 125 3.64 -10.56 -4.22
CA THR A 125 2.95 -11.29 -3.15
C THR A 125 1.53 -11.63 -3.55
N GLU A 126 0.74 -12.17 -2.63
CA GLU A 126 -0.70 -12.35 -2.86
C GLU A 126 -1.36 -11.05 -3.31
N TRP A 127 -2.26 -11.15 -4.29
CA TRP A 127 -2.96 -10.00 -4.83
C TRP A 127 -4.37 -10.34 -5.29
N GLU A 128 -5.15 -9.29 -5.53
CA GLU A 128 -6.42 -9.36 -6.25
C GLU A 128 -6.46 -8.32 -7.36
N ALA A 129 -7.12 -8.64 -8.47
CA ALA A 129 -7.18 -7.77 -9.65
C ALA A 129 -7.69 -6.36 -9.34
N SER A 130 -8.60 -6.26 -8.37
CA SER A 130 -9.18 -4.99 -7.93
C SER A 130 -8.21 -4.04 -7.21
N LEU A 131 -7.05 -4.54 -6.76
CA LEU A 131 -6.09 -3.75 -5.99
C LEU A 131 -5.04 -3.06 -6.87
N LEU A 132 -4.79 -3.59 -8.07
CA LEU A 132 -3.80 -3.03 -8.97
C LEU A 132 -4.42 -2.02 -9.93
N ARG A 133 -3.68 -0.95 -10.18
CA ARG A 133 -4.02 0.05 -11.19
C ARG A 133 -3.74 -0.54 -12.58
N GLN A 134 -4.35 0.03 -13.62
CA GLN A 134 -4.33 -0.53 -14.99
C GLN A 134 -2.92 -0.85 -15.52
N LYS A 135 -1.88 -0.11 -15.11
CA LYS A 135 -0.49 -0.30 -15.56
C LYS A 135 0.35 -1.20 -14.66
N ASP A 136 -0.18 -1.58 -13.51
CA ASP A 136 0.53 -2.39 -12.54
C ASP A 136 0.48 -3.87 -12.89
N LEU A 137 1.47 -4.64 -12.44
CA LEU A 137 1.62 -6.04 -12.76
C LEU A 137 1.63 -6.89 -11.50
N HIS A 138 1.18 -8.13 -11.65
CA HIS A 138 1.42 -9.19 -10.67
C HIS A 138 2.31 -10.26 -11.31
N LEU A 139 3.49 -10.48 -10.75
CA LEU A 139 4.49 -11.40 -11.27
C LEU A 139 5.08 -12.23 -10.13
N ASN A 140 5.14 -13.56 -10.33
CA ASN A 140 5.60 -14.51 -9.33
C ASN A 140 6.95 -15.15 -9.67
N TRP A 141 7.41 -15.03 -10.91
CA TRP A 141 8.63 -15.68 -11.38
C TRP A 141 9.75 -14.67 -11.58
N GLU A 142 10.95 -15.03 -11.14
CA GLU A 142 12.14 -14.17 -11.22
C GLU A 142 12.46 -13.75 -12.65
N THR A 143 12.33 -14.67 -13.62
CA THR A 143 12.52 -14.38 -15.05
C THR A 143 11.57 -13.32 -15.59
N ASP A 144 10.31 -13.34 -15.15
CA ASP A 144 9.30 -12.36 -15.57
C ASP A 144 9.56 -11.00 -14.92
N LEU A 145 10.04 -11.01 -13.67
CA LEU A 145 10.47 -9.80 -12.98
C LEU A 145 11.66 -9.15 -13.67
N GLU A 146 12.69 -9.93 -14.01
CA GLU A 146 13.87 -9.44 -14.77
C GLU A 146 13.44 -8.81 -16.11
N GLU A 147 12.54 -9.46 -16.86
CA GLU A 147 12.04 -8.93 -18.12
C GLU A 147 11.28 -7.62 -17.92
N ALA A 148 10.36 -7.58 -16.93
CA ALA A 148 9.56 -6.40 -16.65
C ALA A 148 10.40 -5.20 -16.14
N LEU A 149 11.57 -5.46 -15.57
CA LEU A 149 12.49 -4.44 -15.06
C LEU A 149 13.46 -3.89 -16.11
N LYS A 150 13.62 -4.53 -17.27
CA LYS A 150 14.62 -4.12 -18.31
C LYS A 150 14.52 -2.64 -18.72
N THR A 151 13.34 -2.08 -18.69
CA THR A 151 13.08 -0.68 -19.09
C THR A 151 13.01 0.28 -17.90
N ALA A 152 13.19 -0.22 -16.68
CA ALA A 152 13.14 0.62 -15.49
C ALA A 152 14.39 1.48 -15.39
N LYS A 153 14.22 2.79 -15.15
CA LYS A 153 15.32 3.72 -14.83
C LYS A 153 15.52 3.87 -13.33
N THR A 154 14.43 3.75 -12.56
CA THR A 154 14.49 3.77 -11.10
C THR A 154 13.73 2.58 -10.56
N VAL A 155 14.34 1.83 -9.64
CA VAL A 155 13.73 0.70 -8.96
C VAL A 155 13.72 0.97 -7.46
N ILE A 156 12.52 0.93 -6.88
CA ILE A 156 12.26 1.09 -5.45
C ILE A 156 11.82 -0.28 -4.94
N ALA A 157 12.64 -0.96 -4.17
CA ALA A 157 12.33 -2.32 -3.74
C ALA A 157 13.11 -2.74 -2.49
N ASP A 158 12.67 -3.88 -1.91
CA ASP A 158 13.42 -4.54 -0.86
C ASP A 158 14.80 -4.96 -1.35
N PRO A 159 15.87 -4.79 -0.55
CA PRO A 159 17.25 -5.15 -0.94
C PRO A 159 17.44 -6.57 -1.48
N LEU A 160 16.55 -7.51 -1.16
CA LEU A 160 16.60 -8.87 -1.70
C LEU A 160 16.37 -8.94 -3.22
N PHE A 161 15.72 -7.95 -3.81
CA PHE A 161 15.48 -7.90 -5.25
C PHE A 161 16.63 -7.27 -6.05
N ARG A 162 17.65 -6.72 -5.37
CA ARG A 162 18.76 -6.05 -6.03
C ARG A 162 19.50 -6.90 -7.08
N PRO A 163 19.70 -8.22 -6.88
CA PRO A 163 20.40 -9.06 -7.87
C PRO A 163 19.73 -9.15 -9.24
N ILE A 164 18.40 -9.01 -9.31
CA ILE A 164 17.62 -9.10 -10.57
C ILE A 164 17.40 -7.75 -11.25
N CYS A 165 17.85 -6.68 -10.65
CA CYS A 165 17.63 -5.34 -11.19
C CYS A 165 18.69 -4.96 -12.24
N PRO A 166 18.32 -4.18 -13.27
CA PRO A 166 19.28 -3.65 -14.23
C PRO A 166 20.38 -2.85 -13.52
N LYS A 167 21.65 -3.07 -13.92
CA LYS A 167 22.81 -2.40 -13.29
C LYS A 167 22.79 -0.89 -13.49
N GLU A 168 22.20 -0.43 -14.57
CA GLU A 168 22.09 0.98 -14.98
C GLU A 168 20.93 1.68 -14.30
N ALA A 169 19.98 0.95 -13.71
CA ALA A 169 18.86 1.54 -13.01
C ALA A 169 19.31 2.15 -11.67
N ARG A 170 18.78 3.32 -11.36
CA ARG A 170 18.90 3.91 -10.02
C ARG A 170 18.17 3.02 -9.02
N TRP A 171 18.87 2.62 -7.97
CA TRP A 171 18.31 1.78 -6.93
C TRP A 171 17.96 2.59 -5.68
N ILE A 172 16.77 2.36 -5.12
CA ILE A 172 16.33 2.94 -3.86
C ILE A 172 15.86 1.80 -2.95
N ASP A 173 16.50 1.69 -1.78
CA ASP A 173 16.18 0.67 -0.79
C ASP A 173 14.79 0.94 -0.16
N LEU A 174 13.91 -0.04 -0.22
CA LEU A 174 12.63 -0.06 0.47
C LEU A 174 12.46 -1.40 1.20
N PRO A 175 13.23 -1.64 2.29
CA PRO A 175 13.09 -2.88 3.04
C PRO A 175 11.67 -3.02 3.60
N ALA A 176 11.13 -4.24 3.53
CA ALA A 176 9.79 -4.55 3.98
C ALA A 176 9.77 -5.80 4.88
N GLU A 177 8.88 -5.79 5.87
CA GLU A 177 8.74 -6.91 6.81
C GLU A 177 8.44 -8.24 6.09
N ALA A 178 7.67 -8.18 4.99
CA ALA A 178 7.28 -9.35 4.20
C ALA A 178 8.44 -10.06 3.49
N PHE A 179 9.56 -9.37 3.24
CA PHE A 179 10.71 -9.90 2.50
C PHE A 179 11.93 -10.05 3.39
N SER A 180 12.59 -8.96 3.71
CA SER A 180 13.88 -8.95 4.43
C SER A 180 13.75 -8.43 5.88
N GLY A 181 12.56 -8.42 6.45
CA GLY A 181 12.27 -7.80 7.75
C GLY A 181 13.18 -8.27 8.89
N ARG A 182 13.63 -9.52 8.89
CA ARG A 182 14.56 -10.03 9.92
C ARG A 182 15.97 -9.44 9.79
N ILE A 183 16.39 -9.08 8.57
CA ILE A 183 17.74 -8.56 8.28
C ILE A 183 17.75 -7.04 8.40
N TYR A 184 16.73 -6.37 7.86
CA TYR A 184 16.70 -4.92 7.72
C TYR A 184 15.65 -4.21 8.60
N ARG A 185 15.11 -4.88 9.61
CA ARG A 185 14.03 -4.36 10.47
C ARG A 185 14.25 -2.95 11.00
N SER A 186 15.48 -2.63 11.39
CA SER A 186 15.86 -1.29 11.87
C SER A 186 15.93 -0.22 10.76
N ARG A 187 15.86 -0.63 9.49
CA ARG A 187 15.92 0.24 8.31
C ARG A 187 14.59 0.37 7.57
N ILE A 188 13.55 -0.37 8.00
CA ILE A 188 12.22 -0.27 7.39
C ILE A 188 11.70 1.15 7.62
N PRO A 189 11.44 1.93 6.55
CA PRO A 189 11.00 3.30 6.69
C PRO A 189 9.54 3.37 7.14
N ASN A 190 9.25 4.26 8.08
CA ASN A 190 7.88 4.60 8.42
C ASN A 190 7.37 5.70 7.48
N LEU A 191 6.89 5.32 6.29
CA LEU A 191 6.45 6.28 5.26
C LEU A 191 5.14 7.01 5.63
N THR A 192 4.37 6.53 6.58
CA THR A 192 3.22 7.29 7.09
C THR A 192 3.62 8.51 7.93
N ALA A 193 4.88 8.56 8.40
CA ALA A 193 5.41 9.68 9.20
C ALA A 193 6.53 10.43 8.47
N ASN A 194 7.31 9.77 7.63
CA ASN A 194 8.55 10.31 7.07
C ASN A 194 8.59 10.31 5.53
N PHE A 195 7.43 10.43 4.89
CA PHE A 195 7.32 10.40 3.43
C PHE A 195 8.14 11.50 2.73
N GLU A 196 8.19 12.71 3.30
CA GLU A 196 8.91 13.84 2.71
C GLU A 196 10.42 13.58 2.51
N ALA A 197 11.06 12.85 3.42
CA ALA A 197 12.46 12.46 3.28
C ALA A 197 12.63 11.44 2.15
N PHE A 198 11.76 10.44 2.11
CA PHE A 198 11.77 9.41 1.06
C PHE A 198 11.46 9.99 -0.33
N LYS A 199 10.47 10.88 -0.43
CA LYS A 199 10.13 11.59 -1.66
C LYS A 199 11.32 12.31 -2.28
N LYS A 200 12.13 13.00 -1.46
CA LYS A 200 13.37 13.65 -1.93
C LYS A 200 14.42 12.69 -2.46
N GLU A 201 14.44 11.47 -1.92
CA GLU A 201 15.34 10.43 -2.44
C GLU A 201 14.86 9.91 -3.80
N VAL A 202 13.56 9.93 -4.09
CA VAL A 202 13.00 9.47 -5.37
C VAL A 202 13.18 10.51 -6.47
N MET A 203 13.08 11.78 -6.15
CA MET A 203 13.29 12.92 -7.07
C MET A 203 14.76 13.10 -7.46
#